data_f6de588f0beca06db01695854411438c
#
_entry.id   f6de588f0beca06db01695854411438c
#
_cell.length_a   1.000
_cell.length_b   1.000
_cell.length_c   1.000
_cell.angle_alpha   90.00
_cell.angle_beta   90.00
_cell.angle_gamma   90.00
#
_symmetry.space_group_name_H-M   'P 1'
#
loop_
_entity.id
_entity.type
_entity.pdbx_description
1 polymer ?
#
loop_
_entity_poly.entity_id
_entity_poly.type
_entity_poly.pdbx_seq_one_letter_code
_entity_poly.pdbx_strand_id
1 'polypeptide(L)'
;MDLNERKIVVDLETLSTHSNACIVSIGAVLIENLEIVDTFYTNVNGVDGKKAGLHVEKDTLDWWQEQPKEIRDAWQRDPQPLDTALDSFSNFYGGSGSIWGYGANFDVVILESAYRALGKDIPWKFWDIACLRTLMNVLDKRLPKANNHNALDDATAQANMLLEILKS
;
A
#
# COMPACT_ATOMS: atom_id res chain seq x y z
N MET A 1 7.32 -6.88 19.50
CA MET A 1 6.65 -5.71 18.88
C MET A 1 5.96 -4.94 20.00
N ASP A 2 6.34 -3.70 20.20
CA ASP A 2 5.70 -2.83 21.19
C ASP A 2 4.32 -2.37 20.62
N LEU A 3 3.26 -2.48 21.43
CA LEU A 3 1.91 -2.07 21.03
C LEU A 3 1.82 -0.57 20.73
N ASN A 4 2.64 0.23 21.43
CA ASN A 4 2.71 1.69 21.25
C ASN A 4 3.67 2.12 20.13
N GLU A 5 4.40 1.17 19.53
CA GLU A 5 5.28 1.46 18.41
C GLU A 5 4.50 2.00 17.21
N ARG A 6 5.16 2.89 16.46
CA ARG A 6 4.67 3.42 15.20
C ARG A 6 4.42 2.31 14.18
N LYS A 7 3.23 2.29 13.57
CA LYS A 7 2.83 1.32 12.56
C LYS A 7 2.26 2.03 11.35
N ILE A 8 2.73 1.64 10.17
CA ILE A 8 2.22 2.14 8.90
C ILE A 8 1.52 0.99 8.19
N VAL A 9 0.22 1.11 7.95
CA VAL A 9 -0.57 0.16 7.17
C VAL A 9 -0.68 0.70 5.76
N VAL A 10 -0.21 -0.06 4.76
CA VAL A 10 -0.16 0.35 3.36
C VAL A 10 -0.96 -0.59 2.47
N ASP A 11 -1.63 -0.01 1.50
CA ASP A 11 -2.32 -0.70 0.40
C ASP A 11 -1.99 -0.02 -0.92
N LEU A 12 -1.90 -0.81 -2.00
CA LEU A 12 -1.56 -0.33 -3.34
C LEU A 12 -2.63 -0.71 -4.35
N GLU A 13 -2.84 0.17 -5.33
CA GLU A 13 -3.46 -0.21 -6.60
C GLU A 13 -2.37 -0.33 -7.67
N THR A 14 -2.46 -1.38 -8.49
CA THR A 14 -1.40 -1.76 -9.42
C THR A 14 -1.93 -2.13 -10.80
N LEU A 15 -1.06 -2.14 -11.79
CA LEU A 15 -1.34 -2.59 -13.16
C LEU A 15 -0.84 -4.02 -13.44
N SER A 16 -0.48 -4.76 -12.39
CA SER A 16 -0.02 -6.14 -12.47
C SER A 16 -0.16 -6.83 -11.12
N THR A 17 -0.15 -8.16 -11.12
CA THR A 17 -0.08 -9.00 -9.92
C THR A 17 1.32 -9.49 -9.60
N HIS A 18 2.32 -9.14 -10.40
CA HIS A 18 3.72 -9.51 -10.20
C HIS A 18 4.37 -8.72 -9.07
N SER A 19 5.42 -9.26 -8.48
CA SER A 19 6.17 -8.63 -7.37
C SER A 19 6.86 -7.31 -7.74
N ASN A 20 7.02 -7.03 -9.04
CA ASN A 20 7.53 -5.77 -9.57
C ASN A 20 6.44 -4.98 -10.32
N ALA A 21 5.20 -5.09 -9.91
CA ALA A 21 4.06 -4.43 -10.54
C ALA A 21 4.23 -2.90 -10.62
N CYS A 22 3.72 -2.34 -11.70
CA CYS A 22 3.58 -0.89 -11.84
C CYS A 22 2.49 -0.38 -10.89
N ILE A 23 2.83 0.57 -10.02
CA ILE A 23 1.94 1.17 -9.02
C ILE A 23 1.16 2.32 -9.66
N VAL A 24 -0.13 2.45 -9.37
CA VAL A 24 -0.98 3.58 -9.81
C VAL A 24 -1.61 4.34 -8.66
N SER A 25 -1.67 3.79 -7.46
CA SER A 25 -1.94 4.57 -6.24
C SER A 25 -1.34 3.92 -5.00
N ILE A 26 -1.03 4.76 -4.01
CA ILE A 26 -0.53 4.37 -2.70
C ILE A 26 -1.47 4.98 -1.66
N GLY A 27 -2.04 4.14 -0.80
CA GLY A 27 -2.80 4.55 0.38
C GLY A 27 -2.12 4.03 1.63
N ALA A 28 -2.02 4.85 2.66
CA ALA A 28 -1.45 4.41 3.93
C ALA A 28 -2.05 5.12 5.13
N VAL A 29 -2.00 4.45 6.27
CA VAL A 29 -2.49 4.93 7.55
C VAL A 29 -1.39 4.81 8.60
N LEU A 30 -1.15 5.88 9.32
CA LEU A 30 -0.22 5.91 10.44
C LEU A 30 -0.98 5.68 11.75
N ILE A 31 -0.52 4.67 12.49
CA ILE A 31 -0.99 4.35 13.83
C ILE A 31 0.14 4.63 14.84
N GLU A 32 -0.15 5.41 15.87
CA GLU A 32 0.71 5.63 17.03
C GLU A 32 -0.14 5.54 18.30
N ASN A 33 0.38 4.94 19.36
CA ASN A 33 -0.31 4.79 20.65
C ASN A 33 -1.72 4.20 20.52
N LEU A 34 -1.89 3.22 19.61
CA LEU A 34 -3.17 2.55 19.31
C LEU A 34 -4.26 3.50 18.76
N GLU A 35 -3.87 4.59 18.11
CA GLU A 35 -4.78 5.52 17.43
C GLU A 35 -4.29 5.82 16.02
N ILE A 36 -5.22 6.08 15.09
CA ILE A 36 -4.89 6.61 13.77
C ILE A 36 -4.56 8.10 13.95
N VAL A 37 -3.35 8.48 13.58
CA VAL A 37 -2.87 9.86 13.75
C VAL A 37 -2.66 10.61 12.44
N ASP A 38 -2.47 9.89 11.33
CA ASP A 38 -2.31 10.50 10.01
C ASP A 38 -2.67 9.52 8.89
N THR A 39 -2.91 10.05 7.70
CA THR A 39 -3.18 9.28 6.48
C THR A 39 -2.40 9.83 5.30
N PHE A 40 -2.10 8.95 4.35
CA PHE A 40 -1.40 9.28 3.11
C PHE A 40 -2.17 8.72 1.92
N TYR A 41 -2.31 9.51 0.86
CA TYR A 41 -2.84 9.04 -0.42
C TYR A 41 -2.18 9.80 -1.57
N THR A 42 -1.76 9.06 -2.59
CA THR A 42 -1.30 9.65 -3.84
C THR A 42 -1.62 8.72 -5.01
N ASN A 43 -2.03 9.30 -6.13
CA ASN A 43 -2.04 8.62 -7.42
C ASN A 43 -0.64 8.70 -8.03
N VAL A 44 -0.24 7.67 -8.77
CA VAL A 44 1.09 7.53 -9.36
C VAL A 44 0.97 7.40 -10.86
N ASN A 45 1.83 8.08 -11.60
CA ASN A 45 1.86 7.99 -13.05
C ASN A 45 2.37 6.61 -13.50
N GLY A 46 1.48 5.77 -14.02
CA GLY A 46 1.80 4.43 -14.48
C GLY A 46 2.79 4.41 -15.66
N VAL A 47 2.87 5.48 -16.46
CA VAL A 47 3.86 5.59 -17.55
C VAL A 47 5.28 5.67 -16.99
N ASP A 48 5.48 6.37 -15.87
CA ASP A 48 6.79 6.46 -15.22
C ASP A 48 7.21 5.10 -14.68
N GLY A 49 6.29 4.36 -14.05
CA GLY A 49 6.53 2.99 -13.58
C GLY A 49 6.98 2.08 -14.72
N LYS A 50 6.26 2.11 -15.85
CA LYS A 50 6.63 1.33 -17.03
C LYS A 50 8.00 1.71 -17.59
N LYS A 51 8.33 2.99 -17.67
CA LYS A 51 9.66 3.49 -18.09
C LYS A 51 10.76 3.04 -17.14
N ALA A 52 10.48 2.91 -15.86
CA ALA A 52 11.41 2.38 -14.85
C ALA A 52 11.58 0.85 -14.91
N GLY A 53 10.87 0.16 -15.79
CA GLY A 53 10.94 -1.30 -15.96
C GLY A 53 9.97 -2.08 -15.08
N LEU A 54 9.02 -1.42 -14.41
CA LEU A 54 7.98 -2.10 -13.65
C LEU A 54 6.95 -2.78 -14.57
N HIS A 55 6.38 -3.87 -14.10
CA HIS A 55 5.55 -4.77 -14.89
C HIS A 55 4.11 -4.25 -15.03
N VAL A 56 3.61 -4.30 -16.27
CA VAL A 56 2.20 -4.06 -16.61
C VAL A 56 1.64 -5.33 -17.24
N GLU A 57 0.54 -5.83 -16.74
CA GLU A 57 -0.09 -7.08 -17.13
C GLU A 57 -1.41 -6.82 -17.86
N LYS A 58 -1.57 -7.46 -19.02
CA LYS A 58 -2.78 -7.27 -19.83
C LYS A 58 -4.05 -7.65 -19.07
N ASP A 59 -4.05 -8.79 -18.38
CA ASP A 59 -5.23 -9.28 -17.66
C ASP A 59 -5.65 -8.31 -16.55
N THR A 60 -4.69 -7.67 -15.88
CA THR A 60 -4.97 -6.63 -14.89
C THR A 60 -5.55 -5.37 -15.53
N LEU A 61 -5.03 -4.95 -16.71
CA LEU A 61 -5.60 -3.83 -17.46
C LEU A 61 -7.03 -4.12 -17.91
N ASP A 62 -7.30 -5.33 -18.42
CA ASP A 62 -8.63 -5.77 -18.81
C ASP A 62 -9.59 -5.74 -17.61
N TRP A 63 -9.16 -6.26 -16.45
CA TRP A 63 -9.92 -6.22 -15.20
C TRP A 63 -10.26 -4.77 -14.78
N TRP A 64 -9.31 -3.82 -14.89
CA TRP A 64 -9.57 -2.40 -14.63
C TRP A 64 -10.63 -1.83 -15.55
N GLN A 65 -10.66 -2.24 -16.84
CA GLN A 65 -11.68 -1.79 -17.79
C GLN A 65 -13.10 -2.25 -17.43
N GLU A 66 -13.23 -3.37 -16.72
CA GLU A 66 -14.51 -3.90 -16.24
C GLU A 66 -15.03 -3.19 -14.97
N GLN A 67 -14.17 -2.42 -14.28
CA GLN A 67 -14.57 -1.69 -13.09
C GLN A 67 -15.48 -0.50 -13.41
N PRO A 68 -16.36 -0.07 -12.46
CA PRO A 68 -17.13 1.16 -12.61
C PRO A 68 -16.27 2.37 -12.99
N LYS A 69 -16.82 3.26 -13.77
CA LYS A 69 -16.08 4.43 -14.30
C LYS A 69 -15.42 5.26 -13.19
N GLU A 70 -16.11 5.45 -12.07
CA GLU A 70 -15.63 6.22 -10.93
C GLU A 70 -14.37 5.60 -10.33
N ILE A 71 -14.32 4.27 -10.27
CA ILE A 71 -13.15 3.51 -9.77
C ILE A 71 -11.99 3.60 -10.76
N ARG A 72 -12.26 3.43 -12.06
CA ARG A 72 -11.23 3.55 -13.11
C ARG A 72 -10.61 4.93 -13.18
N ASP A 73 -11.42 5.96 -13.01
CA ASP A 73 -10.97 7.36 -13.13
C ASP A 73 -10.26 7.82 -11.85
N ALA A 74 -10.48 7.16 -10.70
CA ALA A 74 -9.97 7.62 -9.41
C ALA A 74 -8.43 7.70 -9.39
N TRP A 75 -7.74 6.64 -9.79
CA TRP A 75 -6.28 6.60 -9.79
C TRP A 75 -5.64 7.37 -10.99
N GLN A 76 -6.44 7.82 -11.96
CA GLN A 76 -5.98 8.64 -13.07
C GLN A 76 -6.07 10.15 -12.79
N ARG A 77 -6.62 10.55 -11.63
CA ARG A 77 -6.75 11.96 -11.27
C ARG A 77 -5.44 12.47 -10.68
N ASP A 78 -4.89 13.50 -11.30
CA ASP A 78 -3.69 14.22 -10.82
C ASP A 78 -2.54 13.26 -10.37
N PRO A 79 -2.12 12.32 -11.24
CA PRO A 79 -1.10 11.35 -10.86
C PRO A 79 0.26 12.03 -10.72
N GLN A 80 0.95 11.77 -9.62
CA GLN A 80 2.27 12.28 -9.35
C GLN A 80 3.34 11.45 -10.08
N PRO A 81 4.47 12.03 -10.47
CA PRO A 81 5.63 11.26 -10.91
C PRO A 81 6.00 10.18 -9.87
N LEU A 82 6.41 8.99 -10.35
CA LEU A 82 6.77 7.88 -9.45
C LEU A 82 7.84 8.29 -8.43
N ASP A 83 8.85 9.05 -8.87
CA ASP A 83 9.93 9.55 -8.01
C ASP A 83 9.39 10.42 -6.86
N THR A 84 8.52 11.39 -7.19
CA THR A 84 7.86 12.28 -6.22
C THR A 84 6.97 11.51 -5.25
N ALA A 85 6.19 10.53 -5.75
CA ALA A 85 5.31 9.72 -4.92
C ALA A 85 6.09 8.89 -3.89
N LEU A 86 7.22 8.30 -4.29
CA LEU A 86 8.07 7.52 -3.39
C LEU A 86 8.78 8.41 -2.35
N ASP A 87 9.23 9.61 -2.73
CA ASP A 87 9.81 10.56 -1.77
C ASP A 87 8.77 11.04 -0.74
N SER A 88 7.56 11.33 -1.20
CA SER A 88 6.45 11.70 -0.32
C SER A 88 6.09 10.57 0.64
N PHE A 89 6.08 9.33 0.16
CA PHE A 89 5.82 8.16 1.01
C PHE A 89 6.96 7.93 2.03
N SER A 90 8.23 8.12 1.63
CA SER A 90 9.37 8.04 2.54
C SER A 90 9.26 9.06 3.68
N ASN A 91 8.83 10.29 3.37
CA ASN A 91 8.59 11.32 4.38
C ASN A 91 7.44 10.95 5.32
N PHE A 92 6.35 10.40 4.78
CA PHE A 92 5.22 9.89 5.58
C PHE A 92 5.65 8.73 6.49
N TYR A 93 6.44 7.77 5.98
CA TYR A 93 6.98 6.67 6.77
C TYR A 93 7.80 7.18 7.97
N GLY A 94 8.59 8.24 7.80
CA GLY A 94 9.28 8.93 8.89
C GLY A 94 10.49 8.19 9.48
N GLY A 95 11.00 7.16 8.81
CA GLY A 95 12.27 6.50 9.12
C GLY A 95 12.26 5.51 10.29
N SER A 96 11.10 5.24 10.91
CA SER A 96 10.97 4.23 11.98
C SER A 96 9.56 3.65 12.08
N GLY A 97 9.44 2.47 12.66
CA GLY A 97 8.18 1.75 12.86
C GLY A 97 8.02 0.55 11.94
N SER A 98 6.99 -0.25 12.18
CA SER A 98 6.68 -1.40 11.34
C SER A 98 5.78 -1.01 10.16
N ILE A 99 6.02 -1.66 9.01
CA ILE A 99 5.17 -1.52 7.81
C ILE A 99 4.32 -2.77 7.63
N TRP A 100 3.01 -2.58 7.48
CA TRP A 100 1.99 -3.62 7.43
C TRP A 100 1.29 -3.61 6.09
N GLY A 101 1.14 -4.80 5.47
CA GLY A 101 0.26 -5.01 4.33
C GLY A 101 -0.72 -6.15 4.59
N TYR A 102 -1.89 -6.12 3.94
CA TYR A 102 -2.82 -7.25 3.93
C TYR A 102 -2.38 -8.30 2.90
N GLY A 103 -1.29 -8.96 3.22
CA GLY A 103 -0.46 -9.76 2.33
C GLY A 103 0.82 -8.97 2.02
N ALA A 104 1.70 -8.81 3.01
CA ALA A 104 2.93 -8.00 2.88
C ALA A 104 3.84 -8.48 1.73
N ASN A 105 3.69 -9.74 1.30
CA ASN A 105 4.33 -10.29 0.10
C ASN A 105 3.78 -9.72 -1.22
N PHE A 106 2.77 -8.88 -1.19
CA PHE A 106 2.25 -8.12 -2.33
C PHE A 106 2.59 -6.63 -2.17
N ASP A 107 1.89 -5.90 -1.32
CA ASP A 107 2.01 -4.45 -1.21
C ASP A 107 3.44 -3.99 -0.88
N VAL A 108 4.03 -4.55 0.17
CA VAL A 108 5.37 -4.12 0.62
C VAL A 108 6.44 -4.51 -0.39
N VAL A 109 6.37 -5.72 -0.96
CA VAL A 109 7.34 -6.19 -1.96
C VAL A 109 7.26 -5.37 -3.25
N ILE A 110 6.06 -5.04 -3.72
CA ILE A 110 5.87 -4.19 -4.91
C ILE A 110 6.42 -2.79 -4.66
N LEU A 111 6.14 -2.23 -3.49
CA LEU A 111 6.64 -0.90 -3.12
C LEU A 111 8.18 -0.89 -3.06
N GLU A 112 8.81 -1.92 -2.46
CA GLU A 112 10.27 -2.09 -2.49
C GLU A 112 10.83 -2.21 -3.91
N SER A 113 10.13 -2.92 -4.81
CA SER A 113 10.53 -3.03 -6.21
C SER A 113 10.54 -1.68 -6.91
N ALA A 114 9.58 -0.80 -6.61
CA ALA A 114 9.53 0.55 -7.15
C ALA A 114 10.72 1.41 -6.65
N TYR A 115 11.04 1.34 -5.34
CA TYR A 115 12.24 2.00 -4.80
C TYR A 115 13.51 1.53 -5.51
N ARG A 116 13.71 0.21 -5.65
CA ARG A 116 14.88 -0.37 -6.32
C ARG A 116 14.96 0.03 -7.79
N ALA A 117 13.83 0.08 -8.50
CA ALA A 117 13.79 0.47 -9.92
C ALA A 117 14.29 1.90 -10.15
N LEU A 118 14.13 2.79 -9.17
CA LEU A 118 14.65 4.17 -9.22
C LEU A 118 15.99 4.35 -8.50
N GLY A 119 16.62 3.27 -7.99
CA GLY A 119 17.86 3.34 -7.23
C GLY A 119 17.72 4.10 -5.91
N LYS A 120 16.52 4.13 -5.32
CA LYS A 120 16.23 4.79 -4.05
C LYS A 120 16.41 3.82 -2.87
N ASP A 121 16.80 4.37 -1.73
CA ASP A 121 16.85 3.61 -0.48
C ASP A 121 15.43 3.30 0.01
N ILE A 122 15.24 2.05 0.46
CA ILE A 122 13.98 1.62 1.09
C ILE A 122 13.96 2.18 2.52
N PRO A 123 12.90 2.92 2.94
CA PRO A 123 12.91 3.62 4.22
C PRO A 123 12.80 2.72 5.45
N TRP A 124 12.38 1.47 5.30
CA TRP A 124 12.25 0.48 6.39
C TRP A 124 13.30 -0.63 6.29
N LYS A 125 13.43 -1.40 7.36
CA LYS A 125 14.28 -2.59 7.38
C LYS A 125 13.42 -3.85 7.15
N PHE A 126 14.03 -4.92 6.61
CA PHE A 126 13.28 -6.15 6.30
C PHE A 126 12.60 -6.79 7.53
N TRP A 127 13.12 -6.56 8.73
CA TRP A 127 12.52 -7.03 9.99
C TRP A 127 11.38 -6.16 10.51
N ASP A 128 11.15 -4.99 9.94
CA ASP A 128 10.03 -4.10 10.25
C ASP A 128 8.76 -4.46 9.47
N ILE A 129 8.86 -5.42 8.52
CA ILE A 129 7.75 -5.85 7.69
C ILE A 129 6.84 -6.81 8.47
N ALA A 130 5.54 -6.52 8.46
CA ALA A 130 4.51 -7.34 9.10
C ALA A 130 3.33 -7.61 8.16
N CYS A 131 2.66 -8.74 8.36
CA CYS A 131 1.54 -9.19 7.52
C CYS A 131 0.25 -9.29 8.32
N LEU A 132 -0.68 -8.38 8.05
CA LEU A 132 -1.99 -8.38 8.71
C LEU A 132 -2.81 -9.63 8.37
N ARG A 133 -2.77 -10.11 7.11
CA ARG A 133 -3.49 -11.34 6.71
C ARG A 133 -3.06 -12.54 7.53
N THR A 134 -1.76 -12.70 7.78
CA THR A 134 -1.25 -13.80 8.60
C THR A 134 -1.78 -13.70 10.03
N LEU A 135 -1.72 -12.51 10.63
CA LEU A 135 -2.23 -12.27 11.98
C LEU A 135 -3.73 -12.56 12.07
N MET A 136 -4.51 -12.09 11.12
CA MET A 136 -5.96 -12.32 11.05
C MET A 136 -6.31 -13.80 10.89
N ASN A 137 -5.58 -14.54 10.04
CA ASN A 137 -5.80 -15.96 9.83
C ASN A 137 -5.54 -16.76 11.12
N VAL A 138 -4.50 -16.40 11.88
CA VAL A 138 -4.21 -17.04 13.19
C VAL A 138 -5.33 -16.79 14.20
N LEU A 139 -5.97 -15.61 14.15
CA LEU A 139 -7.03 -15.20 15.09
C LEU A 139 -8.44 -15.47 14.55
N ASP A 140 -8.58 -16.16 13.42
CA ASP A 140 -9.86 -16.40 12.72
C ASP A 140 -10.70 -15.13 12.49
N LYS A 141 -10.03 -14.02 12.16
CA LYS A 141 -10.64 -12.73 11.82
C LYS A 141 -10.82 -12.59 10.31
N ARG A 142 -11.78 -11.76 9.88
CA ARG A 142 -12.03 -11.44 8.47
C ARG A 142 -12.24 -9.95 8.28
N LEU A 143 -11.67 -9.37 7.21
CA LEU A 143 -12.03 -8.02 6.79
C LEU A 143 -13.44 -8.01 6.19
N PRO A 144 -14.22 -6.95 6.43
CA PRO A 144 -15.42 -6.70 5.67
C PRO A 144 -15.10 -6.62 4.18
N LYS A 145 -15.98 -7.16 3.32
CA LYS A 145 -15.80 -7.00 1.86
C LYS A 145 -15.98 -5.52 1.49
N ALA A 146 -14.95 -4.92 0.92
CA ALA A 146 -14.99 -3.63 0.26
C ALA A 146 -14.82 -3.83 -1.25
N ASN A 147 -15.51 -3.04 -2.06
CA ASN A 147 -15.51 -3.17 -3.53
C ASN A 147 -15.14 -1.86 -4.23
N ASN A 148 -14.62 -0.89 -3.50
CA ASN A 148 -14.31 0.44 -4.04
C ASN A 148 -12.89 0.54 -4.63
N HIS A 149 -12.00 -0.43 -4.37
CA HIS A 149 -10.65 -0.47 -4.92
C HIS A 149 -9.95 0.90 -4.83
N ASN A 150 -10.02 1.51 -3.64
CA ASN A 150 -9.32 2.74 -3.31
C ASN A 150 -8.26 2.41 -2.25
N ALA A 151 -7.01 2.67 -2.56
CA ALA A 151 -5.89 2.27 -1.70
C ALA A 151 -5.98 2.87 -0.28
N LEU A 152 -6.47 4.10 -0.10
CA LEU A 152 -6.63 4.67 1.24
C LEU A 152 -7.80 4.06 2.00
N ASP A 153 -8.93 3.82 1.35
CA ASP A 153 -10.09 3.18 1.99
C ASP A 153 -9.73 1.77 2.45
N ASP A 154 -9.02 1.03 1.61
CA ASP A 154 -8.58 -0.34 1.92
C ASP A 154 -7.53 -0.34 3.05
N ALA A 155 -6.53 0.55 3.00
CA ALA A 155 -5.57 0.74 4.08
C ALA A 155 -6.25 1.14 5.40
N THR A 156 -7.30 1.98 5.35
CA THR A 156 -8.07 2.40 6.53
C THR A 156 -8.85 1.24 7.14
N ALA A 157 -9.51 0.43 6.33
CA ALA A 157 -10.20 -0.77 6.81
C ALA A 157 -9.23 -1.77 7.47
N GLN A 158 -8.06 -1.96 6.86
CA GLN A 158 -6.99 -2.79 7.39
C GLN A 158 -6.43 -2.23 8.71
N ALA A 159 -6.20 -0.91 8.80
CA ALA A 159 -5.71 -0.24 10.00
C ALA A 159 -6.71 -0.37 11.17
N ASN A 160 -8.00 -0.19 10.91
CA ASN A 160 -9.05 -0.38 11.93
C ASN A 160 -9.09 -1.82 12.44
N MET A 161 -8.96 -2.81 11.56
CA MET A 161 -8.87 -4.22 11.95
C MET A 161 -7.62 -4.49 12.80
N LEU A 162 -6.48 -3.95 12.42
CA LEU A 162 -5.25 -4.07 13.20
C LEU A 162 -5.45 -3.48 14.61
N LEU A 163 -6.04 -2.29 14.71
CA LEU A 163 -6.35 -1.65 15.99
C LEU A 163 -7.32 -2.47 16.84
N GLU A 164 -8.36 -3.06 16.25
CA GLU A 164 -9.28 -3.97 16.95
C GLU A 164 -8.52 -5.14 17.58
N ILE A 165 -7.62 -5.76 16.80
CA ILE A 165 -6.80 -6.87 17.26
C ILE A 165 -5.85 -6.45 18.40
N LEU A 166 -5.19 -5.30 18.26
CA LEU A 166 -4.21 -4.85 19.24
C LEU A 166 -4.83 -4.36 20.56
N LYS A 167 -6.11 -3.98 20.54
CA LYS A 167 -6.86 -3.54 21.71
C LYS A 167 -7.63 -4.68 22.43
N SER A 168 -7.71 -5.87 21.80
CA SER A 168 -8.38 -7.05 22.38
C SER A 168 -7.46 -7.80 23.34
#